data_6475eac0d6d80f13475baceb5a12213f
#
_entry.id   6475eac0d6d80f13475baceb5a12213f
#
_cell.length_a   1.000
_cell.length_b   1.000
_cell.length_c   1.000
_cell.angle_alpha   90.00
_cell.angle_beta   90.00
_cell.angle_gamma   90.00
#
_symmetry.space_group_name_H-M   'P 1'
#
loop_
_entity.id
_entity.type
_entity.pdbx_description
1 polymer ?
#
loop_
_entity_poly.entity_id
_entity_poly.type
_entity_poly.pdbx_seq_one_letter_code
_entity_poly.pdbx_strand_id
1 'polypeptide(L)'
;RAEKGELLFGTVETWLIWKLTKGRVHVTDYSNASRTMLFNINTLEWDDEILAELDIPKCMLPTPMPSSCVYGETDPSYLGGAIPIAGAAGDQQAALFGQTCFRPGEAKNTYGTGCFMLMNTGETPIFSKNGLVTTIAWGLDGKVNYALEGSIFVAGAAVQWLRDELRIIDSSPDSEYMAKKVKDTNGCYVVPAFTGLGAPHWDQYARGTIVGITRGVNKYHIIRATLESIAYQVNDVLTAMKADSGIELAALKVDGGASANDFLMQTQSDIIDAPVERPQCVETTAMGAAYLAGLAVGYWTSKEDVIKNWAIDKTFAPNISDEDRTKRIQGWNKAVKYAYGWAKEDGC
;
A
#
# COMPACT_ATOMS: atom_id res chain seq x y z
N ARG A 1 -22.49 -25.58 -14.98
CA ARG A 1 -21.48 -25.31 -15.99
C ARG A 1 -20.10 -25.26 -15.39
N ALA A 2 -19.94 -24.62 -14.21
CA ALA A 2 -18.67 -24.57 -13.47
C ALA A 2 -18.17 -25.97 -13.10
N GLU A 3 -19.01 -26.81 -12.52
CA GLU A 3 -18.69 -28.21 -12.16
C GLU A 3 -18.29 -29.08 -13.38
N LYS A 4 -18.75 -28.70 -14.58
CA LYS A 4 -18.39 -29.36 -15.84
C LYS A 4 -17.09 -28.85 -16.46
N GLY A 5 -16.40 -27.92 -15.80
CA GLY A 5 -15.18 -27.27 -16.31
C GLY A 5 -15.41 -26.36 -17.54
N GLU A 6 -16.63 -25.89 -17.75
CA GLU A 6 -16.97 -25.00 -18.88
C GLU A 6 -16.73 -23.51 -18.54
N LEU A 7 -16.45 -23.20 -17.29
CA LEU A 7 -16.19 -21.85 -16.79
C LEU A 7 -14.84 -21.80 -16.08
N LEU A 8 -14.09 -20.75 -16.31
CA LEU A 8 -12.84 -20.46 -15.63
C LEU A 8 -12.97 -19.16 -14.84
N PHE A 9 -12.40 -19.15 -13.67
CA PHE A 9 -12.21 -17.95 -12.84
C PHE A 9 -10.77 -17.46 -12.98
N GLY A 10 -10.56 -16.17 -12.78
CA GLY A 10 -9.22 -15.59 -12.72
C GLY A 10 -9.23 -14.19 -12.15
N THR A 11 -8.13 -13.81 -11.57
CA THR A 11 -7.76 -12.44 -11.24
C THR A 11 -7.34 -11.69 -12.52
N VAL A 12 -7.06 -10.39 -12.44
CA VAL A 12 -6.78 -9.57 -13.64
C VAL A 12 -5.56 -10.10 -14.40
N GLU A 13 -4.48 -10.47 -13.71
CA GLU A 13 -3.28 -11.02 -14.35
C GLU A 13 -3.53 -12.41 -14.95
N THR A 14 -4.37 -13.25 -14.34
CA THR A 14 -4.81 -14.53 -14.93
C THR A 14 -5.46 -14.27 -16.28
N TRP A 15 -6.36 -13.28 -16.37
CA TRP A 15 -7.00 -12.90 -17.61
C TRP A 15 -5.98 -12.41 -18.64
N LEU A 16 -5.01 -11.59 -18.27
CA LEU A 16 -3.96 -11.10 -19.17
C LEU A 16 -3.12 -12.27 -19.71
N ILE A 17 -2.65 -13.17 -18.83
CA ILE A 17 -1.89 -14.35 -19.22
C ILE A 17 -2.70 -15.24 -20.16
N TRP A 18 -3.95 -15.51 -19.83
CA TRP A 18 -4.88 -16.27 -20.67
C TRP A 18 -5.01 -15.65 -22.06
N LYS A 19 -5.21 -14.34 -22.15
CA LYS A 19 -5.34 -13.65 -23.44
C LYS A 19 -4.03 -13.66 -24.23
N LEU A 20 -2.92 -13.34 -23.59
CA LEU A 20 -1.61 -13.29 -24.23
C LEU A 20 -1.17 -14.68 -24.76
N THR A 21 -1.60 -15.74 -24.11
CA THR A 21 -1.32 -17.12 -24.51
C THR A 21 -2.42 -17.75 -25.38
N LYS A 22 -3.44 -16.99 -25.81
CA LYS A 22 -4.62 -17.50 -26.53
C LYS A 22 -5.29 -18.70 -25.86
N GLY A 23 -5.43 -18.64 -24.54
CA GLY A 23 -6.14 -19.66 -23.78
C GLY A 23 -5.34 -20.93 -23.47
N ARG A 24 -4.03 -20.93 -23.71
CA ARG A 24 -3.19 -22.10 -23.41
C ARG A 24 -2.77 -22.22 -21.94
N VAL A 25 -2.74 -21.08 -21.20
CA VAL A 25 -2.24 -21.04 -19.83
C VAL A 25 -3.28 -20.40 -18.91
N HIS A 26 -3.67 -21.12 -17.86
CA HIS A 26 -4.63 -20.68 -16.85
C HIS A 26 -3.97 -20.75 -15.47
N VAL A 27 -3.32 -19.65 -15.07
CA VAL A 27 -2.53 -19.53 -13.84
C VAL A 27 -2.78 -18.20 -13.14
N THR A 28 -2.44 -18.13 -11.86
CA THR A 28 -2.35 -16.90 -11.07
C THR A 28 -1.06 -16.94 -10.27
N ASP A 29 -0.53 -15.78 -9.85
CA ASP A 29 0.57 -15.78 -8.89
C ASP A 29 0.07 -15.86 -7.44
N TYR A 30 0.97 -16.27 -6.51
CA TYR A 30 0.62 -16.41 -5.09
C TYR A 30 0.13 -15.11 -4.46
N SER A 31 0.67 -13.96 -4.87
CA SER A 31 0.28 -12.67 -4.28
C SER A 31 -1.15 -12.29 -4.67
N ASN A 32 -1.55 -12.47 -5.94
CA ASN A 32 -2.93 -12.27 -6.38
C ASN A 32 -3.87 -13.34 -5.82
N ALA A 33 -3.46 -14.61 -5.80
CA ALA A 33 -4.24 -15.68 -5.18
C ALA A 33 -4.58 -15.34 -3.73
N SER A 34 -3.65 -14.81 -2.95
CA SER A 34 -3.83 -14.43 -1.55
C SER A 34 -4.89 -13.33 -1.34
N ARG A 35 -5.28 -12.59 -2.40
CA ARG A 35 -6.32 -11.53 -2.33
C ARG A 35 -7.72 -12.04 -2.56
N THR A 36 -7.87 -13.30 -2.93
CA THR A 36 -9.18 -13.88 -3.28
C THR A 36 -10.01 -14.33 -2.08
N MET A 37 -9.41 -14.45 -0.90
CA MET A 37 -9.97 -15.09 0.31
C MET A 37 -10.22 -16.59 0.14
N LEU A 38 -9.83 -17.21 -0.97
CA LEU A 38 -10.01 -18.63 -1.26
C LEU A 38 -8.69 -19.42 -1.17
N PHE A 39 -7.57 -18.71 -1.00
CA PHE A 39 -6.23 -19.25 -1.05
C PHE A 39 -5.62 -19.32 0.34
N ASN A 40 -5.13 -20.50 0.72
CA ASN A 40 -4.45 -20.71 1.99
C ASN A 40 -2.97 -20.29 1.87
N ILE A 41 -2.61 -19.19 2.50
CA ILE A 41 -1.26 -18.61 2.42
C ILE A 41 -0.19 -19.45 3.12
N ASN A 42 -0.56 -20.43 3.96
CA ASN A 42 0.39 -21.33 4.62
C ASN A 42 0.72 -22.55 3.75
N THR A 43 -0.28 -23.11 3.06
CA THR A 43 -0.11 -24.31 2.22
C THR A 43 0.20 -23.96 0.77
N LEU A 44 -0.03 -22.71 0.36
CA LEU A 44 0.10 -22.19 -1.02
C LEU A 44 -0.83 -22.92 -2.00
N GLU A 45 -2.00 -23.27 -1.55
CA GLU A 45 -3.05 -23.96 -2.30
C GLU A 45 -4.40 -23.30 -2.10
N TRP A 46 -5.34 -23.57 -2.99
CA TRP A 46 -6.74 -23.22 -2.79
C TRP A 46 -7.29 -23.99 -1.59
N ASP A 47 -7.99 -23.29 -0.70
CA ASP A 47 -8.51 -23.85 0.54
C ASP A 47 -9.79 -24.67 0.27
N ASP A 48 -9.68 -26.00 0.32
CA ASP A 48 -10.78 -26.91 -0.01
C ASP A 48 -11.98 -26.76 0.94
N GLU A 49 -11.76 -26.38 2.20
CA GLU A 49 -12.82 -26.17 3.18
C GLU A 49 -13.62 -24.92 2.84
N ILE A 50 -12.94 -23.81 2.51
CA ILE A 50 -13.59 -22.55 2.08
C ILE A 50 -14.33 -22.76 0.75
N LEU A 51 -13.71 -23.47 -0.20
CA LEU A 51 -14.34 -23.74 -1.49
C LEU A 51 -15.63 -24.58 -1.33
N ALA A 52 -15.62 -25.57 -0.44
CA ALA A 52 -16.78 -26.40 -0.15
C ALA A 52 -17.90 -25.59 0.52
N GLU A 53 -17.57 -24.72 1.49
CA GLU A 53 -18.56 -23.88 2.19
C GLU A 53 -19.24 -22.86 1.26
N LEU A 54 -18.50 -22.37 0.24
CA LEU A 54 -19.01 -21.40 -0.73
C LEU A 54 -19.55 -22.02 -2.02
N ASP A 55 -19.63 -23.34 -2.14
CA ASP A 55 -20.03 -24.07 -3.35
C ASP A 55 -19.22 -23.67 -4.60
N ILE A 56 -17.90 -23.45 -4.45
CA ILE A 56 -17.01 -23.05 -5.55
C ILE A 56 -16.28 -24.29 -6.09
N PRO A 57 -16.52 -24.72 -7.35
CA PRO A 57 -15.84 -25.86 -7.95
C PRO A 57 -14.35 -25.55 -8.17
N LYS A 58 -13.46 -26.33 -7.55
CA LYS A 58 -11.99 -26.15 -7.66
C LYS A 58 -11.48 -26.18 -9.12
N CYS A 59 -12.17 -26.92 -10.01
CA CYS A 59 -11.81 -27.05 -11.42
C CYS A 59 -11.89 -25.74 -12.22
N MET A 60 -12.56 -24.71 -11.69
CA MET A 60 -12.63 -23.41 -12.36
C MET A 60 -11.50 -22.44 -11.93
N LEU A 61 -10.72 -22.79 -10.91
CA LEU A 61 -9.67 -21.92 -10.37
C LEU A 61 -8.35 -22.09 -11.12
N PRO A 62 -7.57 -20.99 -11.30
CA PRO A 62 -6.27 -21.06 -11.95
C PRO A 62 -5.23 -21.80 -11.07
N THR A 63 -4.20 -22.35 -11.70
CA THR A 63 -3.08 -22.93 -10.97
C THR A 63 -2.25 -21.83 -10.30
N PRO A 64 -2.09 -21.84 -8.95
CA PRO A 64 -1.24 -20.88 -8.27
C PRO A 64 0.24 -21.16 -8.55
N MET A 65 1.02 -20.10 -8.83
CA MET A 65 2.43 -20.19 -9.15
C MET A 65 3.24 -19.09 -8.43
N PRO A 66 4.57 -19.22 -8.30
CA PRO A 66 5.43 -18.15 -7.77
C PRO A 66 5.30 -16.87 -8.60
N SER A 67 5.54 -15.71 -7.96
CA SER A 67 5.48 -14.40 -8.65
C SER A 67 6.58 -14.21 -9.69
N SER A 68 7.71 -14.89 -9.54
CA SER A 68 8.84 -14.92 -10.48
C SER A 68 9.03 -16.35 -11.00
N CYS A 69 8.46 -16.66 -12.12
CA CYS A 69 8.63 -17.93 -12.85
C CYS A 69 8.12 -17.77 -14.28
N VAL A 70 8.54 -18.63 -15.19
CA VAL A 70 7.99 -18.64 -16.56
C VAL A 70 6.62 -19.32 -16.55
N TYR A 71 5.55 -18.55 -16.72
CA TYR A 71 4.17 -19.05 -16.79
C TYR A 71 3.83 -19.65 -18.15
N GLY A 72 4.46 -19.16 -19.21
CA GLY A 72 4.25 -19.54 -20.59
C GLY A 72 4.80 -18.49 -21.54
N GLU A 73 4.42 -18.57 -22.82
CA GLU A 73 4.86 -17.63 -23.85
C GLU A 73 3.66 -16.96 -24.55
N THR A 74 3.87 -15.70 -24.91
CA THR A 74 2.87 -14.97 -25.70
C THR A 74 2.66 -15.65 -27.05
N ASP A 75 1.44 -15.52 -27.60
CA ASP A 75 1.22 -15.93 -28.98
C ASP A 75 2.00 -15.02 -29.94
N PRO A 76 2.78 -15.59 -30.88
CA PRO A 76 3.63 -14.82 -31.78
C PRO A 76 2.89 -13.76 -32.61
N SER A 77 1.57 -13.94 -32.82
CA SER A 77 0.77 -12.98 -33.62
C SER A 77 0.58 -11.63 -32.94
N TYR A 78 0.82 -11.52 -31.63
CA TYR A 78 0.67 -10.25 -30.91
C TYR A 78 1.91 -9.37 -31.01
N LEU A 79 3.10 -9.96 -30.90
CA LEU A 79 4.35 -9.22 -30.74
C LEU A 79 5.43 -9.60 -31.77
N GLY A 80 5.05 -10.40 -32.81
CA GLY A 80 5.98 -10.83 -33.84
C GLY A 80 6.92 -11.96 -33.44
N GLY A 81 6.81 -12.49 -32.22
CA GLY A 81 7.56 -13.60 -31.68
C GLY A 81 6.99 -14.08 -30.35
N ALA A 82 7.34 -15.30 -29.95
CA ALA A 82 6.99 -15.82 -28.64
C ALA A 82 7.91 -15.16 -27.58
N ILE A 83 7.30 -14.48 -26.58
CA ILE A 83 8.01 -13.82 -25.48
C ILE A 83 7.58 -14.49 -24.19
N PRO A 84 8.51 -14.91 -23.31
CA PRO A 84 8.19 -15.47 -22.01
C PRO A 84 7.38 -14.49 -21.15
N ILE A 85 6.31 -14.95 -20.54
CA ILE A 85 5.57 -14.24 -19.49
C ILE A 85 6.12 -14.78 -18.18
N ALA A 86 6.88 -13.98 -17.45
CA ALA A 86 7.74 -14.49 -16.40
C ALA A 86 7.68 -13.74 -15.06
N GLY A 87 6.85 -12.72 -14.94
CA GLY A 87 6.61 -11.98 -13.70
C GLY A 87 5.16 -11.58 -13.58
N ALA A 88 4.54 -11.89 -12.45
CA ALA A 88 3.20 -11.46 -12.08
C ALA A 88 3.12 -11.23 -10.57
N ALA A 89 2.46 -10.16 -10.16
CA ALA A 89 2.21 -9.85 -8.75
C ALA A 89 1.02 -8.89 -8.64
N GLY A 90 0.36 -8.87 -7.49
CA GLY A 90 -0.55 -7.80 -7.14
C GLY A 90 0.18 -6.44 -7.18
N ASP A 91 -0.51 -5.37 -7.50
CA ASP A 91 0.09 -4.05 -7.67
C ASP A 91 0.88 -3.58 -6.44
N GLN A 92 0.34 -3.80 -5.23
CA GLN A 92 0.99 -3.43 -3.98
C GLN A 92 2.23 -4.28 -3.69
N GLN A 93 2.19 -5.58 -4.00
CA GLN A 93 3.30 -6.51 -3.88
C GLN A 93 4.39 -6.20 -4.93
N ALA A 94 3.98 -5.90 -6.15
CA ALA A 94 4.90 -5.45 -7.18
C ALA A 94 5.61 -4.15 -6.77
N ALA A 95 4.88 -3.17 -6.20
CA ALA A 95 5.49 -1.95 -5.67
C ALA A 95 6.48 -2.22 -4.53
N LEU A 96 6.15 -3.14 -3.61
CA LEU A 96 7.07 -3.56 -2.54
C LEU A 96 8.36 -4.16 -3.10
N PHE A 97 8.24 -5.02 -4.13
CA PHE A 97 9.38 -5.61 -4.82
C PHE A 97 10.18 -4.57 -5.62
N GLY A 98 9.49 -3.67 -6.33
CA GLY A 98 10.09 -2.57 -7.10
C GLY A 98 10.82 -1.54 -6.24
N GLN A 99 10.35 -1.34 -5.00
CA GLN A 99 11.05 -0.56 -3.97
C GLN A 99 12.21 -1.33 -3.32
N THR A 100 12.50 -2.55 -3.79
CA THR A 100 13.58 -3.39 -3.23
C THR A 100 13.48 -3.61 -1.72
N CYS A 101 12.26 -3.75 -1.19
CA CYS A 101 12.02 -4.03 0.23
C CYS A 101 12.23 -5.54 0.51
N PHE A 102 13.47 -6.03 0.33
CA PHE A 102 13.77 -7.47 0.35
C PHE A 102 14.05 -8.03 1.73
N ARG A 103 14.28 -7.18 2.74
CA ARG A 103 14.58 -7.59 4.11
C ARG A 103 13.40 -7.34 5.04
N PRO A 104 13.21 -8.17 6.07
CA PRO A 104 12.22 -7.88 7.11
C PRO A 104 12.44 -6.49 7.72
N GLY A 105 11.34 -5.73 7.89
CA GLY A 105 11.36 -4.36 8.39
C GLY A 105 11.54 -3.28 7.32
N GLU A 106 11.84 -3.65 6.07
CA GLU A 106 11.75 -2.72 4.95
C GLU A 106 10.28 -2.58 4.54
N ALA A 107 9.83 -1.34 4.40
CA ALA A 107 8.45 -1.02 4.09
C ALA A 107 8.35 0.00 2.96
N LYS A 108 7.26 -0.10 2.20
CA LYS A 108 6.89 0.90 1.21
C LYS A 108 5.55 1.52 1.57
N ASN A 109 5.34 2.77 1.16
CA ASN A 109 4.03 3.41 1.18
C ASN A 109 3.77 4.13 -0.15
N THR A 110 2.70 3.75 -0.82
CA THR A 110 2.24 4.38 -2.07
C THR A 110 1.22 5.47 -1.73
N TYR A 111 1.54 6.73 -2.01
CA TYR A 111 0.70 7.90 -1.74
C TYR A 111 -0.14 8.25 -2.97
N GLY A 112 -1.30 7.62 -3.09
CA GLY A 112 -2.32 7.86 -4.11
C GLY A 112 -3.54 8.61 -3.56
N THR A 113 -4.73 8.25 -4.01
CA THR A 113 -6.02 8.70 -3.44
C THR A 113 -6.10 8.38 -1.94
N GLY A 114 -5.72 7.15 -1.57
CA GLY A 114 -5.37 6.71 -0.24
C GLY A 114 -3.89 6.41 -0.13
N CYS A 115 -3.46 5.79 0.98
CA CYS A 115 -2.13 5.20 1.09
C CYS A 115 -2.26 3.69 1.29
N PHE A 116 -1.35 2.96 0.62
CA PHE A 116 -1.23 1.51 0.77
C PHE A 116 0.18 1.18 1.21
N MET A 117 0.27 0.71 2.45
CA MET A 117 1.55 0.41 3.08
C MET A 117 1.73 -1.09 3.21
N LEU A 118 2.89 -1.58 2.81
CA LEU A 118 3.33 -2.96 3.02
C LEU A 118 4.70 -2.97 3.69
N MET A 119 4.83 -3.82 4.71
CA MET A 119 6.11 -4.13 5.36
C MET A 119 6.45 -5.60 5.13
N ASN A 120 7.61 -5.88 4.60
CA ASN A 120 8.14 -7.24 4.49
C ASN A 120 8.38 -7.81 5.90
N THR A 121 7.79 -8.96 6.20
CA THR A 121 7.91 -9.66 7.49
C THR A 121 8.79 -10.91 7.42
N GLY A 122 9.34 -11.24 6.25
CA GLY A 122 10.19 -12.41 6.03
C GLY A 122 9.43 -13.64 5.56
N GLU A 123 10.00 -14.82 5.79
CA GLU A 123 9.52 -16.11 5.27
C GLU A 123 8.44 -16.77 6.16
N THR A 124 8.04 -16.12 7.25
CA THR A 124 6.99 -16.62 8.15
C THR A 124 5.84 -15.62 8.21
N PRO A 125 4.59 -16.05 7.99
CA PRO A 125 3.45 -15.16 8.08
C PRO A 125 3.23 -14.68 9.51
N ILE A 126 2.99 -13.38 9.69
CA ILE A 126 2.62 -12.76 10.96
C ILE A 126 1.14 -12.40 10.89
N PHE A 127 0.30 -13.08 11.67
CA PHE A 127 -1.12 -12.79 11.72
C PHE A 127 -1.38 -11.58 12.62
N SER A 128 -1.93 -10.54 12.02
CA SER A 128 -2.21 -9.29 12.71
C SER A 128 -3.27 -9.44 13.79
N LYS A 129 -3.04 -8.78 14.93
CA LYS A 129 -4.01 -8.60 16.03
C LYS A 129 -4.48 -7.15 16.14
N ASN A 130 -3.88 -6.26 15.35
CA ASN A 130 -4.13 -4.82 15.36
C ASN A 130 -4.84 -4.32 14.08
N GLY A 131 -5.61 -5.19 13.41
CA GLY A 131 -6.45 -4.81 12.27
C GLY A 131 -5.70 -4.62 10.96
N LEU A 132 -4.51 -5.19 10.79
CA LEU A 132 -3.79 -5.21 9.52
C LEU A 132 -4.11 -6.48 8.73
N VAL A 133 -3.78 -6.47 7.44
CA VAL A 133 -3.92 -7.64 6.57
C VAL A 133 -2.58 -8.37 6.50
N THR A 134 -2.60 -9.70 6.74
CA THR A 134 -1.45 -10.56 6.45
C THR A 134 -1.58 -11.07 5.02
N THR A 135 -0.55 -10.88 4.20
CA THR A 135 -0.58 -11.22 2.78
C THR A 135 0.74 -11.85 2.33
N ILE A 136 0.73 -12.51 1.18
CA ILE A 136 1.97 -12.92 0.51
C ILE A 136 2.58 -11.69 -0.16
N ALA A 137 3.87 -11.46 0.06
CA ALA A 137 4.63 -10.42 -0.62
C ALA A 137 5.05 -10.88 -2.03
N TRP A 138 5.68 -12.03 -2.14
CA TRP A 138 6.05 -12.68 -3.41
C TRP A 138 6.49 -14.12 -3.20
N GLY A 139 6.44 -14.91 -4.28
CA GLY A 139 7.12 -16.20 -4.41
C GLY A 139 8.31 -16.08 -5.37
N LEU A 140 9.50 -16.49 -4.94
CA LEU A 140 10.75 -16.44 -5.69
C LEU A 140 11.71 -17.56 -5.24
N ASP A 141 12.33 -18.29 -6.17
CA ASP A 141 13.35 -19.32 -5.91
C ASP A 141 12.90 -20.39 -4.89
N GLY A 142 11.64 -20.83 -4.97
CA GLY A 142 11.08 -21.83 -4.07
C GLY A 142 10.78 -21.33 -2.65
N LYS A 143 10.92 -20.04 -2.40
CA LYS A 143 10.60 -19.37 -1.13
C LYS A 143 9.46 -18.39 -1.28
N VAL A 144 8.75 -18.18 -0.19
CA VAL A 144 7.69 -17.19 -0.10
C VAL A 144 8.03 -16.17 0.99
N ASN A 145 7.91 -14.90 0.65
CA ASN A 145 7.95 -13.82 1.62
C ASN A 145 6.54 -13.32 1.90
N TYR A 146 6.33 -12.90 3.14
CA TYR A 146 5.06 -12.36 3.62
C TYR A 146 5.17 -10.89 3.94
N ALA A 147 4.03 -10.22 4.01
CA ALA A 147 3.95 -8.82 4.40
C ALA A 147 2.75 -8.57 5.32
N LEU A 148 2.89 -7.56 6.18
CA LEU A 148 1.75 -6.87 6.80
C LEU A 148 1.35 -5.70 5.93
N GLU A 149 0.05 -5.54 5.71
CA GLU A 149 -0.54 -4.48 4.90
C GLU A 149 -1.50 -3.63 5.72
N GLY A 150 -1.39 -2.31 5.59
CA GLY A 150 -2.35 -1.36 6.12
C GLY A 150 -2.82 -0.39 5.05
N SER A 151 -4.13 -0.17 4.99
CA SER A 151 -4.78 0.71 4.02
C SER A 151 -5.32 1.95 4.70
N ILE A 152 -4.96 3.12 4.17
CA ILE A 152 -5.45 4.43 4.55
C ILE A 152 -6.34 4.93 3.41
N PHE A 153 -7.62 5.13 3.69
CA PHE A 153 -8.61 5.38 2.62
C PHE A 153 -8.49 6.78 2.01
N VAL A 154 -8.06 7.76 2.80
CA VAL A 154 -8.05 9.16 2.39
C VAL A 154 -6.68 9.79 2.65
N ALA A 155 -5.91 9.99 1.57
CA ALA A 155 -4.64 10.69 1.57
C ALA A 155 -4.63 11.82 0.52
N GLY A 156 -4.27 11.54 -0.74
CA GLY A 156 -4.36 12.50 -1.83
C GLY A 156 -5.79 13.02 -2.07
N ALA A 157 -6.80 12.21 -1.75
CA ALA A 157 -8.20 12.65 -1.78
C ALA A 157 -8.48 13.83 -0.83
N ALA A 158 -7.77 13.93 0.31
CA ALA A 158 -7.91 15.09 1.20
C ALA A 158 -7.34 16.37 0.55
N VAL A 159 -6.26 16.26 -0.21
CA VAL A 159 -5.71 17.40 -0.98
C VAL A 159 -6.64 17.78 -2.14
N GLN A 160 -7.22 16.79 -2.82
CA GLN A 160 -8.25 17.05 -3.84
C GLN A 160 -9.46 17.76 -3.25
N TRP A 161 -9.93 17.36 -2.08
CA TRP A 161 -11.01 18.03 -1.37
C TRP A 161 -10.69 19.50 -1.04
N LEU A 162 -9.47 19.85 -0.64
CA LEU A 162 -9.04 21.25 -0.46
C LEU A 162 -9.14 22.05 -1.77
N ARG A 163 -8.87 21.42 -2.92
CA ARG A 163 -8.88 22.02 -4.25
C ARG A 163 -10.29 22.13 -4.81
N ASP A 164 -11.01 21.01 -4.87
CA ASP A 164 -12.23 20.88 -5.67
C ASP A 164 -13.48 21.36 -4.90
N GLU A 165 -13.55 21.07 -3.60
CA GLU A 165 -14.72 21.35 -2.76
C GLU A 165 -14.52 22.63 -1.93
N LEU A 166 -13.43 22.74 -1.16
CA LEU A 166 -13.18 23.93 -0.35
C LEU A 166 -12.63 25.09 -1.19
N ARG A 167 -12.00 24.81 -2.32
CA ARG A 167 -11.41 25.78 -3.26
C ARG A 167 -10.46 26.78 -2.57
N ILE A 168 -9.65 26.27 -1.63
CA ILE A 168 -8.67 27.07 -0.91
C ILE A 168 -7.26 26.89 -1.43
N ILE A 169 -7.06 25.98 -2.40
CA ILE A 169 -5.86 25.82 -3.26
C ILE A 169 -6.34 25.69 -4.71
N ASP A 170 -5.51 26.09 -5.68
CA ASP A 170 -5.84 26.01 -7.11
C ASP A 170 -5.31 24.70 -7.73
N SER A 171 -4.21 24.18 -7.20
CA SER A 171 -3.59 22.93 -7.64
C SER A 171 -3.05 22.13 -6.44
N SER A 172 -2.87 20.81 -6.60
CA SER A 172 -2.31 19.99 -5.52
C SER A 172 -0.90 20.42 -5.07
N PRO A 173 0.03 20.85 -5.95
CA PRO A 173 1.33 21.40 -5.54
C PRO A 173 1.24 22.64 -4.65
N ASP A 174 0.20 23.47 -4.78
CA ASP A 174 0.04 24.67 -3.95
C ASP A 174 -0.07 24.33 -2.46
N SER A 175 -0.54 23.13 -2.14
CA SER A 175 -0.68 22.68 -0.77
C SER A 175 0.65 22.73 -0.01
N GLU A 176 1.76 22.38 -0.65
CA GLU A 176 3.09 22.46 -0.05
C GLU A 176 3.50 23.89 0.28
N TYR A 177 3.40 24.78 -0.71
CA TYR A 177 3.74 26.18 -0.54
C TYR A 177 2.87 26.85 0.53
N MET A 178 1.56 26.58 0.50
CA MET A 178 0.63 27.19 1.43
C MET A 178 0.78 26.64 2.87
N ALA A 179 1.09 25.35 3.04
CA ALA A 179 1.37 24.78 4.35
C ALA A 179 2.59 25.43 5.02
N LYS A 180 3.59 25.82 4.22
CA LYS A 180 4.80 26.50 4.69
C LYS A 180 4.58 27.97 5.07
N LYS A 181 3.40 28.56 4.81
CA LYS A 181 3.06 29.95 5.22
C LYS A 181 2.84 30.11 6.72
N VAL A 182 2.62 29.03 7.43
CA VAL A 182 2.43 29.01 8.88
C VAL A 182 3.45 28.10 9.54
N LYS A 183 3.85 28.42 10.77
CA LYS A 183 4.88 27.69 11.53
C LYS A 183 4.37 26.32 11.98
N ASP A 184 3.09 26.23 12.37
CA ASP A 184 2.43 25.04 12.88
C ASP A 184 0.94 25.09 12.52
N THR A 185 0.12 24.14 13.00
CA THR A 185 -1.33 24.09 12.76
C THR A 185 -2.12 24.95 13.76
N ASN A 186 -1.46 25.64 14.69
CA ASN A 186 -2.08 26.37 15.79
C ASN A 186 -3.09 25.50 16.58
N GLY A 187 -2.76 24.23 16.78
CA GLY A 187 -3.60 23.24 17.47
C GLY A 187 -4.79 22.71 16.69
N CYS A 188 -4.90 23.06 15.40
CA CYS A 188 -5.94 22.55 14.51
C CYS A 188 -5.53 21.16 13.97
N TYR A 189 -6.45 20.20 13.99
CA TYR A 189 -6.32 18.87 13.38
C TYR A 189 -7.46 18.62 12.41
N VAL A 190 -7.13 18.00 11.29
CA VAL A 190 -8.09 17.52 10.29
C VAL A 190 -8.05 16.01 10.29
N VAL A 191 -9.17 15.35 10.55
CA VAL A 191 -9.35 13.90 10.41
C VAL A 191 -10.12 13.65 9.13
N PRO A 192 -9.49 13.21 8.04
CA PRO A 192 -10.13 13.14 6.72
C PRO A 192 -10.90 11.83 6.51
N ALA A 193 -11.77 11.47 7.46
CA ALA A 193 -12.55 10.23 7.41
C ALA A 193 -13.77 10.34 6.47
N PHE A 194 -13.56 10.73 5.20
CA PHE A 194 -14.67 10.98 4.25
C PHE A 194 -15.48 9.72 3.93
N THR A 195 -14.82 8.57 3.93
CA THR A 195 -15.41 7.24 3.70
C THR A 195 -15.24 6.31 4.89
N GLY A 196 -15.13 6.89 6.10
CA GLY A 196 -14.71 6.16 7.30
C GLY A 196 -13.20 6.14 7.49
N LEU A 197 -12.75 5.45 8.52
CA LEU A 197 -11.34 5.22 8.85
C LEU A 197 -10.96 3.78 8.51
N GLY A 198 -9.83 3.60 7.82
CA GLY A 198 -9.22 2.31 7.53
C GLY A 198 -8.40 1.76 8.71
N ALA A 199 -7.38 0.97 8.39
CA ALA A 199 -6.48 0.41 9.38
C ALA A 199 -5.76 1.49 10.21
N PRO A 200 -5.52 1.29 11.51
CA PRO A 200 -5.99 0.19 12.34
C PRO A 200 -7.39 0.41 12.97
N HIS A 201 -8.04 1.51 12.66
CA HIS A 201 -9.25 1.99 13.35
C HIS A 201 -10.53 1.25 12.93
N TRP A 202 -10.68 0.92 11.64
CA TRP A 202 -11.82 0.20 11.02
C TRP A 202 -13.20 0.74 11.44
N ASP A 203 -13.37 2.07 11.38
CA ASP A 203 -14.66 2.70 11.67
C ASP A 203 -15.30 3.25 10.39
N GLN A 204 -16.24 2.49 9.82
CA GLN A 204 -17.03 2.89 8.66
C GLN A 204 -17.99 4.06 8.93
N TYR A 205 -18.29 4.31 10.20
CA TYR A 205 -19.20 5.39 10.63
C TYR A 205 -18.46 6.70 10.95
N ALA A 206 -17.15 6.69 11.03
CA ALA A 206 -16.38 7.93 11.17
C ALA A 206 -16.62 8.85 9.96
N ARG A 207 -16.58 10.16 10.20
CA ARG A 207 -16.67 11.19 9.14
C ARG A 207 -15.61 12.25 9.32
N GLY A 208 -15.33 12.97 8.20
CA GLY A 208 -14.36 14.05 8.20
C GLY A 208 -14.65 15.07 9.31
N THR A 209 -13.62 15.37 10.11
CA THR A 209 -13.77 16.20 11.31
C THR A 209 -12.60 17.19 11.39
N ILE A 210 -12.90 18.44 11.73
CA ILE A 210 -11.88 19.47 12.02
C ILE A 210 -12.05 19.91 13.45
N VAL A 211 -10.98 19.80 14.25
CA VAL A 211 -11.01 20.19 15.68
C VAL A 211 -9.90 21.19 16.00
N GLY A 212 -10.01 21.88 17.14
CA GLY A 212 -9.00 22.85 17.59
C GLY A 212 -9.05 24.19 16.88
N ILE A 213 -10.15 24.52 16.20
CA ILE A 213 -10.33 25.81 15.53
C ILE A 213 -10.48 26.92 16.57
N THR A 214 -9.60 27.92 16.50
CA THR A 214 -9.66 29.16 17.27
C THR A 214 -9.71 30.34 16.28
N ARG A 215 -9.90 31.56 16.80
CA ARG A 215 -9.89 32.78 15.96
C ARG A 215 -8.58 32.98 15.18
N GLY A 216 -7.46 32.38 15.65
CA GLY A 216 -6.16 32.46 14.98
C GLY A 216 -5.97 31.45 13.84
N VAL A 217 -6.88 30.48 13.69
CA VAL A 217 -6.79 29.49 12.61
C VAL A 217 -7.32 30.09 11.30
N ASN A 218 -6.53 29.96 10.24
CA ASN A 218 -6.88 30.41 8.87
C ASN A 218 -6.68 29.28 7.87
N LYS A 219 -6.93 29.51 6.58
CA LYS A 219 -6.85 28.50 5.53
C LYS A 219 -5.49 27.78 5.47
N TYR A 220 -4.38 28.49 5.76
CA TYR A 220 -3.04 27.88 5.71
C TYR A 220 -2.84 26.83 6.82
N HIS A 221 -3.42 27.06 7.99
CA HIS A 221 -3.42 26.08 9.09
C HIS A 221 -4.24 24.83 8.72
N ILE A 222 -5.39 25.01 8.06
CA ILE A 222 -6.25 23.89 7.60
C ILE A 222 -5.50 23.08 6.53
N ILE A 223 -4.88 23.73 5.53
CA ILE A 223 -4.10 23.07 4.49
C ILE A 223 -2.96 22.27 5.12
N ARG A 224 -2.21 22.88 6.05
CA ARG A 224 -1.13 22.22 6.76
C ARG A 224 -1.63 21.04 7.58
N ALA A 225 -2.69 21.19 8.36
CA ALA A 225 -3.29 20.12 9.17
C ALA A 225 -3.78 18.96 8.29
N THR A 226 -4.27 19.25 7.08
CA THR A 226 -4.67 18.23 6.12
C THR A 226 -3.46 17.41 5.63
N LEU A 227 -2.34 18.05 5.27
CA LEU A 227 -1.12 17.33 4.90
C LEU A 227 -0.54 16.53 6.09
N GLU A 228 -0.48 17.14 7.28
CA GLU A 228 -0.01 16.46 8.48
C GLU A 228 -0.89 15.25 8.84
N SER A 229 -2.20 15.28 8.56
CA SER A 229 -3.11 14.17 8.83
C SER A 229 -2.75 12.90 8.07
N ILE A 230 -2.18 13.03 6.87
CA ILE A 230 -1.72 11.89 6.08
C ILE A 230 -0.55 11.20 6.80
N ALA A 231 0.41 12.00 7.30
CA ALA A 231 1.55 11.48 8.05
C ALA A 231 1.14 10.79 9.35
N TYR A 232 0.15 11.32 10.06
CA TYR A 232 -0.36 10.70 11.29
C TYR A 232 -1.05 9.36 11.01
N GLN A 233 -1.88 9.27 9.98
CA GLN A 233 -2.53 7.99 9.61
C GLN A 233 -1.50 6.92 9.24
N VAL A 234 -0.43 7.30 8.52
CA VAL A 234 0.69 6.40 8.20
C VAL A 234 1.39 5.93 9.48
N ASN A 235 1.59 6.83 10.45
CA ASN A 235 2.17 6.48 11.76
C ASN A 235 1.28 5.50 12.54
N ASP A 236 -0.04 5.65 12.49
CA ASP A 236 -0.98 4.72 13.15
C ASP A 236 -0.81 3.30 12.59
N VAL A 237 -0.70 3.17 11.27
CA VAL A 237 -0.46 1.88 10.60
C VAL A 237 0.90 1.29 10.95
N LEU A 238 1.98 2.09 10.92
CA LEU A 238 3.33 1.64 11.31
C LEU A 238 3.41 1.22 12.77
N THR A 239 2.72 1.93 13.65
CA THR A 239 2.61 1.56 15.07
C THR A 239 1.95 0.19 15.24
N ALA A 240 0.89 -0.08 14.49
CA ALA A 240 0.23 -1.39 14.46
C ALA A 240 1.15 -2.49 13.88
N MET A 241 1.89 -2.19 12.79
CA MET A 241 2.85 -3.12 12.20
C MET A 241 3.95 -3.51 13.19
N LYS A 242 4.51 -2.53 13.90
CA LYS A 242 5.51 -2.77 14.94
C LYS A 242 4.94 -3.59 16.12
N ALA A 243 3.72 -3.28 16.55
CA ALA A 243 3.06 -4.00 17.64
C ALA A 243 2.80 -5.48 17.29
N ASP A 244 2.44 -5.78 16.03
CA ASP A 244 2.19 -7.15 15.57
C ASP A 244 3.47 -7.95 15.28
N SER A 245 4.47 -7.31 14.69
CA SER A 245 5.68 -7.99 14.21
C SER A 245 6.84 -7.96 15.19
N GLY A 246 6.90 -6.95 16.06
CA GLY A 246 8.10 -6.65 16.85
C GLY A 246 9.28 -6.14 16.00
N ILE A 247 9.08 -5.89 14.71
CA ILE A 247 10.12 -5.46 13.77
C ILE A 247 10.19 -3.93 13.76
N GLU A 248 11.41 -3.40 13.88
CA GLU A 248 11.65 -1.96 13.73
C GLU A 248 11.72 -1.58 12.26
N LEU A 249 11.15 -0.42 11.93
CA LEU A 249 11.24 0.15 10.59
C LEU A 249 12.65 0.68 10.34
N ALA A 250 13.32 0.18 9.32
CA ALA A 250 14.65 0.67 8.94
C ALA A 250 14.57 2.00 8.16
N ALA A 251 13.66 2.07 7.19
CA ALA A 251 13.33 3.25 6.40
C ALA A 251 11.96 3.03 5.74
N LEU A 252 11.23 4.12 5.47
CA LEU A 252 9.99 4.09 4.69
C LEU A 252 10.30 4.52 3.26
N LYS A 253 10.20 3.61 2.31
CA LYS A 253 10.32 3.91 0.88
C LYS A 253 8.97 4.38 0.35
N VAL A 254 8.97 5.47 -0.42
CA VAL A 254 7.72 6.15 -0.80
C VAL A 254 7.62 6.33 -2.31
N ASP A 255 6.40 6.21 -2.82
CA ASP A 255 6.05 6.47 -4.21
C ASP A 255 4.62 7.02 -4.33
N GLY A 256 4.14 7.16 -5.56
CA GLY A 256 2.84 7.75 -5.85
C GLY A 256 2.86 9.27 -5.91
N GLY A 257 1.79 9.86 -6.43
CA GLY A 257 1.77 11.29 -6.79
C GLY A 257 2.00 12.27 -5.63
N ALA A 258 1.49 11.96 -4.43
CA ALA A 258 1.66 12.87 -3.29
C ALA A 258 3.05 12.75 -2.62
N SER A 259 3.87 11.75 -2.97
CA SER A 259 5.27 11.67 -2.52
C SER A 259 6.16 12.77 -3.09
N ALA A 260 5.71 13.45 -4.14
CA ALA A 260 6.38 14.63 -4.70
C ALA A 260 6.35 15.87 -3.76
N ASN A 261 5.44 15.88 -2.78
CA ASN A 261 5.32 16.97 -1.81
C ASN A 261 6.39 16.83 -0.71
N ASP A 262 7.43 17.66 -0.78
CA ASP A 262 8.55 17.60 0.17
C ASP A 262 8.14 17.95 1.61
N PHE A 263 7.15 18.84 1.79
CA PHE A 263 6.63 19.15 3.12
C PHE A 263 5.96 17.91 3.75
N LEU A 264 5.16 17.19 2.98
CA LEU A 264 4.52 15.96 3.45
C LEU A 264 5.58 14.89 3.79
N MET A 265 6.58 14.70 2.93
CA MET A 265 7.63 13.69 3.15
C MET A 265 8.49 14.01 4.37
N GLN A 266 8.86 15.29 4.58
CA GLN A 266 9.56 15.70 5.79
C GLN A 266 8.69 15.49 7.04
N THR A 267 7.41 15.89 6.99
CA THR A 267 6.47 15.66 8.08
C THR A 267 6.33 14.16 8.38
N GLN A 268 6.28 13.34 7.33
CA GLN A 268 6.22 11.89 7.50
C GLN A 268 7.42 11.36 8.26
N SER A 269 8.64 11.75 7.86
CA SER A 269 9.87 11.36 8.55
C SER A 269 9.88 11.81 10.00
N ASP A 270 9.48 13.07 10.25
CA ASP A 270 9.41 13.67 11.59
C ASP A 270 8.46 12.88 12.53
N ILE A 271 7.32 12.43 12.01
CA ILE A 271 6.27 11.76 12.82
C ILE A 271 6.59 10.30 13.07
N ILE A 272 7.13 9.57 12.08
CA ILE A 272 7.47 8.15 12.25
C ILE A 272 8.84 7.89 12.90
N ASP A 273 9.63 8.94 13.10
CA ASP A 273 11.01 8.87 13.62
C ASP A 273 11.94 7.94 12.84
N ALA A 274 11.79 7.94 11.51
CA ALA A 274 12.59 7.12 10.62
C ALA A 274 12.85 7.85 9.29
N PRO A 275 13.93 7.49 8.58
CA PRO A 275 14.17 8.03 7.24
C PRO A 275 13.02 7.69 6.27
N VAL A 276 12.65 8.68 5.45
CA VAL A 276 11.75 8.51 4.31
C VAL A 276 12.58 8.65 3.03
N GLU A 277 12.53 7.64 2.16
CA GLU A 277 13.34 7.55 0.95
C GLU A 277 12.44 7.56 -0.29
N ARG A 278 12.62 8.57 -1.13
CA ARG A 278 11.94 8.68 -2.42
C ARG A 278 12.88 8.24 -3.53
N PRO A 279 12.51 7.26 -4.38
CA PRO A 279 13.32 6.84 -5.51
C PRO A 279 13.23 7.82 -6.68
N GLN A 280 14.22 7.76 -7.59
CA GLN A 280 14.18 8.50 -8.83
C GLN A 280 13.07 8.02 -9.77
N CYS A 281 12.83 6.71 -9.83
CA CYS A 281 11.72 6.12 -10.57
C CYS A 281 10.55 5.88 -9.62
N VAL A 282 9.48 6.64 -9.78
CA VAL A 282 8.26 6.52 -8.95
C VAL A 282 7.26 5.47 -9.46
N GLU A 283 7.50 4.88 -10.64
CA GLU A 283 6.70 3.80 -11.24
C GLU A 283 7.14 2.44 -10.70
N THR A 284 7.22 2.33 -9.39
CA THR A 284 7.78 1.17 -8.68
C THR A 284 6.97 -0.10 -8.89
N THR A 285 5.66 0.00 -9.12
CA THR A 285 4.78 -1.13 -9.44
C THR A 285 5.21 -1.80 -10.75
N ALA A 286 5.39 -1.03 -11.82
CA ALA A 286 5.85 -1.54 -13.10
C ALA A 286 7.27 -2.10 -13.02
N MET A 287 8.15 -1.42 -12.27
CA MET A 287 9.52 -1.89 -12.03
C MET A 287 9.54 -3.22 -11.28
N GLY A 288 8.66 -3.41 -10.30
CA GLY A 288 8.56 -4.67 -9.56
C GLY A 288 8.19 -5.86 -10.43
N ALA A 289 7.18 -5.69 -11.30
CA ALA A 289 6.82 -6.73 -12.27
C ALA A 289 7.96 -7.02 -13.25
N ALA A 290 8.69 -5.99 -13.71
CA ALA A 290 9.85 -6.14 -14.57
C ALA A 290 11.00 -6.86 -13.87
N TYR A 291 11.27 -6.55 -12.59
CA TYR A 291 12.30 -7.22 -11.81
C TYR A 291 11.98 -8.71 -11.59
N LEU A 292 10.73 -9.05 -11.24
CA LEU A 292 10.28 -10.44 -11.10
C LEU A 292 10.47 -11.21 -12.41
N ALA A 293 10.07 -10.62 -13.54
CA ALA A 293 10.25 -11.23 -14.85
C ALA A 293 11.72 -11.40 -15.22
N GLY A 294 12.54 -10.36 -15.00
CA GLY A 294 13.96 -10.37 -15.31
C GLY A 294 14.75 -11.40 -14.51
N LEU A 295 14.39 -11.61 -13.23
CA LEU A 295 14.98 -12.67 -12.39
C LEU A 295 14.60 -14.06 -12.93
N ALA A 296 13.32 -14.28 -13.30
CA ALA A 296 12.84 -15.57 -13.81
C ALA A 296 13.50 -15.99 -15.12
N VAL A 297 13.87 -15.04 -15.99
CA VAL A 297 14.52 -15.30 -17.28
C VAL A 297 16.05 -15.13 -17.24
N GLY A 298 16.62 -14.82 -16.05
CA GLY A 298 18.07 -14.68 -15.86
C GLY A 298 18.67 -13.38 -16.41
N TYR A 299 17.87 -12.35 -16.63
CA TYR A 299 18.36 -11.00 -16.98
C TYR A 299 19.11 -10.37 -15.80
N TRP A 300 18.57 -10.49 -14.58
CA TRP A 300 19.28 -10.28 -13.34
C TRP A 300 19.54 -11.60 -12.66
N THR A 301 20.71 -11.74 -12.03
CA THR A 301 21.14 -13.01 -11.43
C THR A 301 20.77 -13.11 -9.95
N SER A 302 20.42 -11.97 -9.31
CA SER A 302 20.10 -11.94 -7.88
C SER A 302 19.32 -10.67 -7.50
N LYS A 303 18.75 -10.65 -6.28
CA LYS A 303 18.14 -9.45 -5.70
C LYS A 303 19.14 -8.31 -5.51
N GLU A 304 20.41 -8.63 -5.25
CA GLU A 304 21.51 -7.65 -5.15
C GLU A 304 21.77 -6.94 -6.47
N ASP A 305 21.61 -7.62 -7.60
CA ASP A 305 21.70 -7.00 -8.92
C ASP A 305 20.49 -6.08 -9.18
N VAL A 306 19.31 -6.46 -8.73
CA VAL A 306 18.11 -5.61 -8.79
C VAL A 306 18.30 -4.35 -7.96
N ILE A 307 18.83 -4.44 -6.74
CA ILE A 307 19.06 -3.28 -5.86
C ILE A 307 19.96 -2.23 -6.52
N LYS A 308 20.94 -2.62 -7.35
CA LYS A 308 21.82 -1.67 -8.07
C LYS A 308 21.06 -0.77 -9.06
N ASN A 309 19.86 -1.16 -9.48
CA ASN A 309 19.02 -0.36 -10.36
C ASN A 309 18.09 0.60 -9.60
N TRP A 310 18.00 0.46 -8.27
CA TRP A 310 17.19 1.35 -7.44
C TRP A 310 18.06 2.53 -6.99
N ALA A 311 17.69 3.74 -7.36
CA ALA A 311 18.42 4.95 -7.03
C ALA A 311 17.55 5.91 -6.24
N ILE A 312 18.09 6.47 -5.16
CA ILE A 312 17.43 7.48 -4.33
C ILE A 312 17.42 8.83 -5.06
N ASP A 313 16.27 9.49 -5.14
CA ASP A 313 16.13 10.89 -5.48
C ASP A 313 16.40 11.75 -4.24
N LYS A 314 15.67 11.46 -3.15
CA LYS A 314 15.78 12.23 -1.91
C LYS A 314 15.51 11.41 -0.67
N THR A 315 16.31 11.65 0.36
CA THR A 315 16.10 11.15 1.72
C THR A 315 15.68 12.28 2.64
N PHE A 316 14.62 12.07 3.42
CA PHE A 316 14.15 12.96 4.48
C PHE A 316 14.49 12.31 5.81
N ALA A 317 15.21 13.01 6.67
CA ALA A 317 15.55 12.53 8.01
C ALA A 317 14.71 13.26 9.07
N PRO A 318 14.40 12.61 10.21
CA PRO A 318 13.68 13.24 11.31
C PRO A 318 14.39 14.53 11.79
N ASN A 319 13.62 15.60 11.97
CA ASN A 319 14.15 16.92 12.31
C ASN A 319 13.31 17.66 13.38
N ILE A 320 12.58 16.93 14.20
CA ILE A 320 11.86 17.48 15.36
C ILE A 320 12.27 16.74 16.62
N SER A 321 12.05 17.38 17.78
CA SER A 321 12.31 16.75 19.06
C SER A 321 11.27 15.66 19.38
N ASP A 322 11.63 14.69 20.23
CA ASP A 322 10.72 13.65 20.73
C ASP A 322 9.52 14.24 21.47
N GLU A 323 9.74 15.36 22.18
CA GLU A 323 8.66 16.08 22.86
C GLU A 323 7.63 16.63 21.86
N ASP A 324 8.09 17.30 20.80
CA ASP A 324 7.22 17.83 19.75
C ASP A 324 6.48 16.71 19.01
N ARG A 325 7.18 15.62 18.68
CA ARG A 325 6.59 14.44 18.05
C ARG A 325 5.49 13.86 18.91
N THR A 326 5.79 13.59 20.17
CA THR A 326 4.84 13.03 21.14
C THR A 326 3.61 13.92 21.30
N LYS A 327 3.80 15.23 21.42
CA LYS A 327 2.70 16.20 21.55
C LYS A 327 1.79 16.19 20.31
N ARG A 328 2.36 16.15 19.12
CA ARG A 328 1.61 16.10 17.84
C ARG A 328 0.80 14.82 17.74
N ILE A 329 1.39 13.65 18.02
CA ILE A 329 0.72 12.34 17.99
C ILE A 329 -0.39 12.28 19.04
N GLN A 330 -0.17 12.79 20.26
CA GLN A 330 -1.21 12.86 21.28
C GLN A 330 -2.40 13.73 20.84
N GLY A 331 -2.12 14.87 20.19
CA GLY A 331 -3.15 15.73 19.62
C GLY A 331 -3.94 15.03 18.51
N TRP A 332 -3.26 14.32 17.63
CA TRP A 332 -3.90 13.50 16.59
C TRP A 332 -4.79 12.40 17.18
N ASN A 333 -4.28 11.62 18.13
CA ASN A 333 -5.04 10.57 18.81
C ASN A 333 -6.28 11.10 19.52
N LYS A 334 -6.21 12.33 20.04
CA LYS A 334 -7.37 13.02 20.61
C LYS A 334 -8.36 13.41 19.49
N ALA A 335 -7.88 13.96 18.37
CA ALA A 335 -8.73 14.42 17.27
C ALA A 335 -9.52 13.25 16.64
N VAL A 336 -8.87 12.11 16.40
CA VAL A 336 -9.50 10.90 15.83
C VAL A 336 -10.70 10.44 16.65
N LYS A 337 -10.64 10.56 17.99
CA LYS A 337 -11.77 10.18 18.87
C LYS A 337 -13.04 10.96 18.60
N TYR A 338 -12.95 12.19 18.10
CA TYR A 338 -14.12 13.00 17.76
C TYR A 338 -14.74 12.66 16.40
N ALA A 339 -14.02 11.90 15.58
CA ALA A 339 -14.51 11.42 14.27
C ALA A 339 -15.25 10.09 14.36
N TYR A 340 -15.00 9.29 15.41
CA TYR A 340 -15.59 7.96 15.56
C TYR A 340 -17.10 8.00 15.66
N GLY A 341 -17.75 7.05 14.98
CA GLY A 341 -19.18 6.79 15.10
C GLY A 341 -20.09 7.91 14.64
N TRP A 342 -19.57 8.95 14.04
CA TRP A 342 -20.34 10.16 13.69
C TRP A 342 -21.63 9.86 12.90
N ALA A 343 -21.59 8.88 11.98
CA ALA A 343 -22.74 8.51 11.16
C ALA A 343 -23.53 7.31 11.73
N LYS A 344 -23.27 6.90 12.97
CA LYS A 344 -24.17 5.97 13.66
C LYS A 344 -25.46 6.72 13.95
N GLU A 345 -26.59 6.11 13.59
CA GLU A 345 -27.88 6.59 14.07
C GLU A 345 -27.87 6.45 15.60
N ASP A 346 -28.11 7.54 16.32
CA ASP A 346 -28.41 7.50 17.74
C ASP A 346 -29.68 6.65 17.84
N GLY A 347 -29.53 5.42 18.34
CA GLY A 347 -30.66 4.52 18.49
C GLY A 347 -31.73 5.15 19.35
N CYS A 348 -32.91 5.34 18.75
CA CYS A 348 -34.14 5.65 19.45
C CYS A 348 -34.53 4.49 20.38
#